data_f75560002b7c6882f4f184d7330cc89e
#
_entry.id   f75560002b7c6882f4f184d7330cc89e
#
_cell.length_a   1.000
_cell.length_b   1.000
_cell.length_c   1.000
_cell.angle_alpha   90.00
_cell.angle_beta   90.00
_cell.angle_gamma   90.00
#
_symmetry.space_group_name_H-M   'P 1'
#
loop_
_entity.id
_entity.type
_entity.pdbx_description
1 polymer ?
#
loop_
_entity_poly.entity_id
_entity_poly.type
_entity_poly.pdbx_seq_one_letter_code
_entity_poly.pdbx_strand_id
1 'polypeptide(L)'
;MKPKVVSAAIALVLCSAAQANCMREIFGDTICGQGPCSNDRNGQVFCAAERFGTAVQDGQGEVVCGLGSCVQDILSGQIMCSREPGGDAVRTLDGVRCLGGCEPATPAHCERIIVE
;
A
#
# COMPACT_ATOMS: atom_id res chain seq x y z
N MET A 1 27.86 11.35 -30.42
CA MET A 1 27.40 12.60 -29.86
C MET A 1 26.00 12.48 -29.32
N LYS A 2 25.07 12.34 -30.19
CA LYS A 2 23.65 12.23 -29.80
C LYS A 2 23.36 11.03 -28.95
N PRO A 3 23.97 9.87 -29.18
CA PRO A 3 23.72 8.69 -28.37
C PRO A 3 23.99 8.87 -26.88
N LYS A 4 24.90 9.73 -26.55
CA LYS A 4 25.27 9.94 -25.15
C LYS A 4 24.12 10.54 -24.34
N VAL A 5 23.38 11.44 -24.95
CA VAL A 5 22.27 12.10 -24.28
C VAL A 5 21.16 11.12 -23.98
N VAL A 6 20.90 10.23 -24.92
CA VAL A 6 19.87 9.21 -24.75
C VAL A 6 20.20 8.28 -23.60
N SER A 7 21.45 7.88 -23.49
CA SER A 7 21.88 7.01 -22.40
C SER A 7 21.66 7.64 -21.04
N ALA A 8 21.94 8.91 -20.90
CA ALA A 8 21.76 9.61 -19.64
C ALA A 8 20.29 9.63 -19.23
N ALA A 9 19.39 9.84 -20.19
CA ALA A 9 17.97 9.86 -19.90
C ALA A 9 17.48 8.52 -19.37
N ILE A 10 17.95 7.44 -19.96
CA ILE A 10 17.56 6.10 -19.53
C ILE A 10 18.01 5.84 -18.09
N ALA A 11 19.20 6.26 -17.74
CA ALA A 11 19.71 6.06 -16.39
C ALA A 11 18.85 6.77 -15.35
N LEU A 12 18.37 7.97 -15.65
CA LEU A 12 17.52 8.71 -14.72
C LEU A 12 16.20 8.01 -14.47
N VAL A 13 15.61 7.42 -15.50
CA VAL A 13 14.36 6.69 -15.37
C VAL A 13 14.54 5.51 -14.44
N LEU A 14 15.62 4.78 -14.55
CA LEU A 14 15.88 3.62 -13.70
C LEU A 14 16.00 4.02 -12.23
N CYS A 15 16.63 5.14 -11.94
CA CYS A 15 16.77 5.61 -10.57
C CYS A 15 15.43 5.93 -9.93
N SER A 16 14.51 6.55 -10.66
CA SER A 16 13.23 6.93 -10.10
C SER A 16 12.33 5.73 -9.81
N ALA A 17 12.55 4.60 -10.46
CA ALA A 17 11.69 3.43 -10.28
C ALA A 17 11.88 2.73 -8.94
N ALA A 18 12.89 3.09 -8.16
CA ALA A 18 13.24 2.39 -6.94
C ALA A 18 12.75 3.06 -5.67
N GLN A 19 11.89 4.05 -5.76
CA GLN A 19 11.52 4.85 -4.59
C GLN A 19 10.35 4.26 -3.81
N ALA A 20 10.43 4.39 -2.48
CA ALA A 20 9.37 4.03 -1.59
C ALA A 20 8.28 5.10 -1.60
N ASN A 21 7.12 4.78 -1.08
CA ASN A 21 6.02 5.73 -0.95
C ASN A 21 6.12 6.51 0.34
N CYS A 22 5.76 7.78 0.31
CA CYS A 22 5.79 8.65 1.47
C CYS A 22 4.54 9.52 1.51
N MET A 23 4.17 9.93 2.73
CA MET A 23 3.03 10.82 2.93
C MET A 23 3.32 11.69 4.15
N ARG A 24 2.87 12.93 4.10
CA ARG A 24 3.09 13.86 5.19
C ARG A 24 1.92 13.83 6.17
N GLU A 25 2.25 13.76 7.46
CA GLU A 25 1.24 13.81 8.49
C GLU A 25 0.83 15.24 8.78
N ILE A 26 -0.36 15.39 9.37
CA ILE A 26 -0.84 16.73 9.74
C ILE A 26 0.06 17.36 10.80
N PHE A 27 0.80 16.56 11.54
CA PHE A 27 1.73 17.08 12.57
C PHE A 27 3.08 17.47 11.99
N GLY A 28 3.28 17.32 10.69
CA GLY A 28 4.48 17.79 10.02
C GLY A 28 5.50 16.73 9.67
N ASP A 29 5.41 15.55 10.25
CA ASP A 29 6.34 14.47 9.97
C ASP A 29 6.07 13.87 8.59
N THR A 30 7.13 13.40 7.94
CA THR A 30 7.01 12.65 6.70
C THR A 30 7.18 11.18 7.01
N ILE A 31 6.19 10.39 6.63
CA ILE A 31 6.17 8.96 6.91
C ILE A 31 6.30 8.21 5.59
N CYS A 32 7.18 7.23 5.56
CA CYS A 32 7.44 6.44 4.37
C CYS A 32 7.29 4.96 4.66
N GLY A 33 7.08 4.18 3.59
CA GLY A 33 7.05 2.74 3.65
C GLY A 33 7.32 2.17 2.28
N GLN A 34 7.41 0.86 2.19
CA GLN A 34 7.66 0.19 0.93
C GLN A 34 6.47 0.29 -0.02
N GLY A 35 5.26 0.24 0.51
CA GLY A 35 4.05 0.27 -0.28
C GLY A 35 3.24 1.55 -0.08
N PRO A 36 2.02 1.58 -0.61
CA PRO A 36 1.16 2.77 -0.53
C PRO A 36 0.84 3.14 0.90
N CYS A 37 0.59 4.42 1.14
CA CYS A 37 0.32 4.96 2.46
C CYS A 37 -1.11 5.47 2.56
N SER A 38 -1.62 5.50 3.80
CA SER A 38 -2.94 6.04 4.11
C SER A 38 -2.88 6.65 5.50
N ASN A 39 -3.80 7.55 5.81
CA ASN A 39 -3.84 8.12 7.16
C ASN A 39 -5.06 7.60 7.91
N ASP A 40 -4.92 7.52 9.24
CA ASP A 40 -6.03 7.14 10.09
C ASP A 40 -6.86 8.37 10.46
N ARG A 41 -7.89 8.18 11.27
CA ARG A 41 -8.76 9.29 11.65
C ARG A 41 -8.07 10.31 12.53
N ASN A 42 -6.94 9.95 13.14
CA ASN A 42 -6.15 10.86 13.96
C ASN A 42 -5.09 11.61 13.18
N GLY A 43 -5.00 11.36 11.88
CA GLY A 43 -4.02 12.03 11.03
C GLY A 43 -2.66 11.37 11.00
N GLN A 44 -2.51 10.23 11.64
CA GLN A 44 -1.25 9.46 11.57
C GLN A 44 -1.22 8.66 10.27
N VAL A 45 -0.04 8.59 9.67
CA VAL A 45 0.17 7.91 8.40
C VAL A 45 0.79 6.54 8.63
N PHE A 46 0.26 5.54 7.95
CA PHE A 46 0.83 4.19 7.92
C PHE A 46 0.91 3.75 6.47
N CYS A 47 1.94 3.02 6.14
CA CYS A 47 2.16 2.53 4.78
C CYS A 47 2.15 1.01 4.79
N ALA A 48 1.77 0.41 3.66
CA ALA A 48 1.91 -1.03 3.52
C ALA A 48 3.39 -1.38 3.56
N ALA A 49 3.71 -2.43 4.32
CA ALA A 49 5.09 -2.91 4.39
C ALA A 49 5.48 -3.62 3.10
N GLU A 50 4.51 -4.09 2.35
CA GLU A 50 4.74 -4.76 1.08
C GLU A 50 4.62 -3.74 -0.05
N ARG A 51 5.59 -3.76 -0.97
CA ARG A 51 5.68 -2.79 -2.06
C ARG A 51 4.40 -2.70 -2.90
N PHE A 52 3.81 -3.84 -3.19
CA PHE A 52 2.60 -3.91 -4.00
C PHE A 52 1.35 -4.20 -3.17
N GLY A 53 1.44 -3.91 -1.88
CA GLY A 53 0.33 -4.11 -0.97
C GLY A 53 -0.65 -2.96 -0.98
N THR A 54 -1.50 -2.95 0.02
CA THR A 54 -2.55 -1.94 0.19
C THR A 54 -2.52 -1.40 1.60
N ALA A 55 -2.76 -0.10 1.75
CA ALA A 55 -3.02 0.53 3.05
C ALA A 55 -4.36 1.24 2.93
N VAL A 56 -5.28 0.95 3.85
CA VAL A 56 -6.63 1.48 3.76
C VAL A 56 -7.18 1.70 5.17
N GLN A 57 -8.04 2.70 5.31
CA GLN A 57 -8.69 2.98 6.59
C GLN A 57 -9.91 2.05 6.72
N ASP A 58 -10.01 1.37 7.86
CA ASP A 58 -11.15 0.49 8.11
C ASP A 58 -12.35 1.27 8.64
N GLY A 59 -13.44 0.57 8.98
CA GLY A 59 -14.65 1.20 9.47
C GLY A 59 -14.50 1.88 10.82
N GLN A 60 -13.43 1.62 11.53
CA GLN A 60 -13.16 2.23 12.84
C GLN A 60 -12.16 3.38 12.74
N GLY A 61 -11.73 3.72 11.54
CA GLY A 61 -10.81 4.82 11.33
C GLY A 61 -9.35 4.46 11.51
N GLU A 62 -9.03 3.18 11.57
CA GLU A 62 -7.64 2.72 11.69
C GLU A 62 -7.12 2.26 10.35
N VAL A 63 -5.80 2.42 10.14
CA VAL A 63 -5.20 1.92 8.91
C VAL A 63 -4.85 0.45 9.07
N VAL A 64 -5.29 -0.33 8.11
CA VAL A 64 -4.95 -1.75 8.01
C VAL A 64 -4.32 -2.00 6.65
N CYS A 65 -3.47 -3.00 6.56
CA CYS A 65 -2.69 -3.24 5.35
C CYS A 65 -2.75 -4.70 4.95
N GLY A 66 -2.44 -4.96 3.69
CA GLY A 66 -2.38 -6.29 3.15
C GLY A 66 -1.23 -6.44 2.19
N LEU A 67 -0.89 -7.69 1.86
CA LEU A 67 0.20 -7.99 0.95
C LEU A 67 -0.15 -7.69 -0.50
N GLY A 68 -1.42 -7.85 -0.86
CA GLY A 68 -1.90 -7.56 -2.19
C GLY A 68 -3.05 -6.57 -2.15
N SER A 69 -3.89 -6.62 -3.17
CA SER A 69 -5.07 -5.78 -3.24
C SER A 69 -6.08 -6.18 -2.18
N CYS A 70 -6.81 -5.20 -1.67
CA CYS A 70 -7.81 -5.40 -0.63
C CYS A 70 -9.16 -4.87 -1.09
N VAL A 71 -10.23 -5.56 -0.71
CA VAL A 71 -11.60 -5.08 -0.91
C VAL A 71 -12.41 -5.40 0.33
N GLN A 72 -13.48 -4.64 0.55
CA GLN A 72 -14.34 -4.85 1.70
C GLN A 72 -15.40 -5.89 1.35
N ASP A 73 -15.54 -6.88 2.23
CA ASP A 73 -16.59 -7.89 2.09
C ASP A 73 -17.93 -7.26 2.44
N ILE A 74 -18.90 -7.34 1.53
CA ILE A 74 -20.21 -6.75 1.73
C ILE A 74 -20.94 -7.41 2.88
N LEU A 75 -20.75 -8.71 3.04
CA LEU A 75 -21.49 -9.48 4.03
C LEU A 75 -21.01 -9.25 5.45
N SER A 76 -19.69 -9.20 5.65
CA SER A 76 -19.11 -9.08 6.98
C SER A 76 -18.62 -7.68 7.30
N GLY A 77 -18.40 -6.84 6.28
CA GLY A 77 -17.79 -5.54 6.46
C GLY A 77 -16.28 -5.60 6.65
N GLN A 78 -15.69 -6.78 6.64
CA GLN A 78 -14.28 -6.97 6.82
C GLN A 78 -13.52 -6.64 5.55
N ILE A 79 -12.31 -6.06 5.71
CA ILE A 79 -11.44 -5.81 4.57
C ILE A 79 -10.56 -7.04 4.38
N MET A 80 -10.65 -7.63 3.20
CA MET A 80 -9.94 -8.85 2.86
C MET A 80 -8.94 -8.58 1.75
N CYS A 81 -7.77 -9.16 1.84
CA CYS A 81 -6.67 -8.91 0.92
C CYS A 81 -6.13 -10.20 0.35
N SER A 82 -5.55 -10.14 -0.84
CA SER A 82 -4.85 -11.27 -1.39
C SER A 82 -3.62 -11.58 -0.53
N ARG A 83 -3.36 -12.87 -0.34
CA ARG A 83 -2.17 -13.33 0.37
C ARG A 83 -0.91 -13.19 -0.46
N GLU A 84 -1.06 -13.04 -1.76
CA GLU A 84 0.09 -12.89 -2.63
C GLU A 84 0.47 -11.42 -2.77
N PRO A 85 1.75 -11.08 -2.65
CA PRO A 85 2.18 -9.71 -2.88
C PRO A 85 1.73 -9.21 -4.25
N GLY A 86 0.96 -8.14 -4.25
CA GLY A 86 0.44 -7.59 -5.50
C GLY A 86 -0.71 -8.36 -6.12
N GLY A 87 -1.19 -9.42 -5.46
CA GLY A 87 -2.30 -10.21 -6.01
C GLY A 87 -3.62 -9.47 -6.00
N ASP A 88 -4.53 -9.87 -6.87
CA ASP A 88 -5.83 -9.23 -6.98
C ASP A 88 -6.84 -9.76 -5.99
N ALA A 89 -7.79 -8.91 -5.63
CA ALA A 89 -8.94 -9.27 -4.81
C ALA A 89 -10.19 -8.73 -5.47
N VAL A 90 -11.24 -9.52 -5.53
CA VAL A 90 -12.49 -9.18 -6.19
C VAL A 90 -13.65 -9.41 -5.25
N ARG A 91 -14.58 -8.46 -5.21
CA ARG A 91 -15.80 -8.60 -4.43
C ARG A 91 -16.83 -9.35 -5.27
N THR A 92 -17.45 -10.37 -4.66
CA THR A 92 -18.53 -11.12 -5.29
C THR A 92 -19.75 -11.11 -4.37
N LEU A 93 -20.87 -11.63 -4.86
CA LEU A 93 -22.07 -11.73 -4.04
C LEU A 93 -21.89 -12.68 -2.87
N ASP A 94 -20.99 -13.67 -3.02
CA ASP A 94 -20.74 -14.66 -1.98
C ASP A 94 -19.59 -14.28 -1.05
N GLY A 95 -18.98 -13.12 -1.27
CA GLY A 95 -17.86 -12.68 -0.46
C GLY A 95 -16.73 -12.17 -1.33
N VAL A 96 -15.50 -12.41 -0.88
CA VAL A 96 -14.30 -11.91 -1.58
C VAL A 96 -13.51 -13.09 -2.11
N ARG A 97 -13.00 -12.93 -3.34
CA ARG A 97 -12.11 -13.90 -3.96
C ARG A 97 -10.76 -13.25 -4.19
N CYS A 98 -9.69 -13.95 -3.85
CA CYS A 98 -8.35 -13.40 -3.94
C CYS A 98 -7.41 -14.38 -4.61
N LEU A 99 -6.47 -13.84 -5.37
CA LEU A 99 -5.39 -14.64 -5.92
C LEU A 99 -4.53 -15.16 -4.77
N GLY A 100 -4.32 -16.47 -4.72
CA GLY A 100 -3.57 -17.09 -3.64
C GLY A 100 -4.33 -17.21 -2.33
N GLY A 101 -5.62 -16.89 -2.31
CA GLY A 101 -6.44 -16.92 -1.12
C GLY A 101 -6.54 -15.55 -0.47
N CYS A 102 -7.55 -15.39 0.37
CA CYS A 102 -7.79 -14.13 1.07
C CYS A 102 -7.36 -14.22 2.52
N GLU A 103 -6.96 -13.08 3.07
CA GLU A 103 -6.72 -12.93 4.50
C GLU A 103 -7.22 -11.55 4.93
N PRO A 104 -7.57 -11.37 6.20
CA PRO A 104 -7.99 -10.05 6.67
C PRO A 104 -6.85 -9.06 6.60
N ALA A 105 -7.15 -7.82 6.23
CA ALA A 105 -6.20 -6.74 6.37
C ALA A 105 -5.89 -6.54 7.85
N THR A 106 -4.66 -6.20 8.16
CA THR A 106 -4.22 -6.11 9.55
C THR A 106 -3.18 -5.01 9.71
N PRO A 107 -3.12 -4.36 10.88
CA PRO A 107 -2.03 -3.42 11.15
C PRO A 107 -0.65 -4.06 11.11
N ALA A 108 -0.56 -5.38 11.28
CA ALA A 108 0.72 -6.08 11.25
C ALA A 108 1.41 -5.99 9.89
N HIS A 109 0.67 -5.76 8.82
CA HIS A 109 1.23 -5.58 7.49
C HIS A 109 1.53 -4.13 7.15
N CYS A 110 1.36 -3.24 8.11
CA CYS A 110 1.68 -1.82 7.94
C CYS A 110 3.04 -1.51 8.54
N GLU A 111 3.65 -0.45 8.06
CA GLU A 111 4.87 0.08 8.66
C GLU A 111 4.79 1.60 8.67
N ARG A 112 5.62 2.20 9.50
CA ARG A 112 5.62 3.64 9.67
C ARG A 112 7.04 4.09 9.93
N ILE A 113 7.70 4.57 8.88
CA ILE A 113 9.09 5.00 8.97
C ILE A 113 9.14 6.51 8.91
N ILE A 114 9.62 7.13 9.98
CA ILE A 114 9.73 8.58 10.05
C ILE A 114 11.01 9.00 9.35
N VAL A 115 10.87 9.91 8.38
CA VAL A 115 11.99 10.41 7.60
C VAL A 115 12.18 11.89 7.92
N GLU A 116 13.41 12.25 8.20
CA GLU A 116 13.75 13.64 8.54
C GLU A 116 14.44 14.37 7.43
#